data_784943c519a1b8c9176b35a13da7d3a1
#
_entry.id   784943c519a1b8c9176b35a13da7d3a1
#
_cell.length_a   1.000
_cell.length_b   1.000
_cell.length_c   1.000
_cell.angle_alpha   90.00
_cell.angle_beta   90.00
_cell.angle_gamma   90.00
#
_symmetry.space_group_name_H-M   'P 1'
#
loop_
_entity.id
_entity.type
_entity.pdbx_description
1 polymer ?
#
loop_
_entity_poly.entity_id
_entity_poly.type
_entity_poly.pdbx_seq_one_letter_code
_entity_poly.pdbx_strand_id
1 'polypeptide(L)'
;AEGAARSSGLQALGHRFSDADRLELLETYRPAQVIAVQGNTHVKNQVLRDHCVDRGFIANAEEYGELMGRAHQQVPVPPYPRVEDVVPIVKGVGVKVAIAHPHGYFNSGDRARMDALRQECQLDGIECAHRGVPPEFTPIYRQYCVEHGLFSVGGSDSHSDEDIQEFFAGHGGPDEWL
;
A
#
# COMPACT_ATOMS: atom_id res chain seq x y z
N ALA A 1 -7.45 -12.74 -5.10
CA ALA A 1 -6.35 -13.63 -5.50
C ALA A 1 -5.31 -13.77 -4.38
N GLU A 2 -4.69 -12.69 -3.89
CA GLU A 2 -3.62 -12.72 -2.89
C GLU A 2 -4.05 -13.37 -1.56
N GLY A 3 -5.22 -13.01 -1.01
CA GLY A 3 -5.71 -13.60 0.22
C GLY A 3 -5.88 -15.13 0.13
N ALA A 4 -6.38 -15.62 -1.00
CA ALA A 4 -6.50 -17.06 -1.24
C ALA A 4 -5.12 -17.74 -1.36
N ALA A 5 -4.16 -17.10 -2.05
CA ALA A 5 -2.81 -17.63 -2.17
C ALA A 5 -2.12 -17.75 -0.80
N ARG A 6 -2.25 -16.73 0.04
CA ARG A 6 -1.71 -16.75 1.43
C ARG A 6 -2.35 -17.86 2.26
N SER A 7 -3.69 -18.00 2.23
CA SER A 7 -4.38 -19.09 2.95
C SER A 7 -3.92 -20.46 2.45
N SER A 8 -3.89 -20.66 1.14
CA SER A 8 -3.46 -21.94 0.55
C SER A 8 -1.98 -22.22 0.83
N GLY A 9 -1.12 -21.20 0.85
CA GLY A 9 0.29 -21.34 1.19
C GLY A 9 0.49 -21.79 2.65
N LEU A 10 -0.24 -21.21 3.60
CA LEU A 10 -0.22 -21.63 5.01
C LEU A 10 -0.72 -23.07 5.17
N GLN A 11 -1.80 -23.43 4.45
CA GLN A 11 -2.32 -24.80 4.47
C GLN A 11 -1.30 -25.82 3.89
N ALA A 12 -0.62 -25.45 2.81
CA ALA A 12 0.41 -26.31 2.21
C ALA A 12 1.61 -26.51 3.15
N LEU A 13 1.87 -25.61 4.08
CA LEU A 13 2.85 -25.77 5.15
C LEU A 13 2.32 -26.58 6.36
N GLY A 14 1.05 -27.05 6.31
CA GLY A 14 0.42 -27.84 7.37
C GLY A 14 -0.30 -27.02 8.43
N HIS A 15 -0.40 -25.69 8.28
CA HIS A 15 -1.12 -24.84 9.22
C HIS A 15 -2.63 -24.85 8.93
N ARG A 16 -3.45 -24.84 9.99
CA ARG A 16 -4.90 -24.75 9.86
C ARG A 16 -5.31 -23.28 9.74
N PHE A 17 -5.43 -22.82 8.51
CA PHE A 17 -5.88 -21.47 8.17
C PHE A 17 -6.82 -21.52 6.96
N SER A 18 -8.11 -21.58 7.23
CA SER A 18 -9.17 -21.67 6.22
C SER A 18 -9.61 -20.28 5.71
N ASP A 19 -10.46 -20.26 4.69
CA ASP A 19 -11.14 -19.04 4.25
C ASP A 19 -12.09 -18.48 5.32
N ALA A 20 -12.63 -19.34 6.20
CA ALA A 20 -13.43 -18.88 7.33
C ALA A 20 -12.57 -18.15 8.37
N ASP A 21 -11.38 -18.66 8.70
CA ASP A 21 -10.43 -17.97 9.59
C ASP A 21 -10.01 -16.62 9.00
N ARG A 22 -9.78 -16.59 7.68
CA ARG A 22 -9.45 -15.33 6.99
C ARG A 22 -10.57 -14.31 7.08
N LEU A 23 -11.82 -14.72 6.88
CA LEU A 23 -12.99 -13.85 6.99
C LEU A 23 -13.16 -13.34 8.43
N GLU A 24 -13.05 -14.21 9.42
CA GLU A 24 -13.10 -13.84 10.83
C GLU A 24 -12.07 -12.77 11.17
N LEU A 25 -10.82 -12.90 10.71
CA LEU A 25 -9.79 -11.89 10.90
C LEU A 25 -10.11 -10.58 10.18
N LEU A 26 -10.70 -10.61 8.99
CA LEU A 26 -11.12 -9.40 8.29
C LEU A 26 -12.20 -8.65 9.05
N GLU A 27 -13.16 -9.36 9.64
CA GLU A 27 -14.28 -8.80 10.40
C GLU A 27 -13.82 -8.10 11.69
N THR A 28 -12.63 -8.40 12.20
CA THR A 28 -12.08 -7.71 13.37
C THR A 28 -11.82 -6.22 13.15
N TYR A 29 -11.60 -5.80 11.90
CA TYR A 29 -11.24 -4.41 11.57
C TYR A 29 -11.94 -3.85 10.31
N ARG A 30 -12.81 -4.63 9.65
CA ARG A 30 -13.59 -4.18 8.49
C ARG A 30 -15.07 -4.41 8.73
N PRO A 31 -15.95 -3.41 8.53
CA PRO A 31 -17.39 -3.63 8.56
C PRO A 31 -17.84 -4.67 7.52
N ALA A 32 -18.83 -5.48 7.86
CA ALA A 32 -19.36 -6.53 6.99
C ALA A 32 -19.81 -5.99 5.62
N GLN A 33 -20.37 -4.76 5.58
CA GLN A 33 -20.77 -4.11 4.33
C GLN A 33 -19.59 -3.83 3.40
N VAL A 34 -18.44 -3.47 3.98
CA VAL A 34 -17.19 -3.23 3.21
C VAL A 34 -16.67 -4.56 2.65
N ILE A 35 -16.70 -5.62 3.44
CA ILE A 35 -16.29 -6.97 2.99
C ILE A 35 -17.21 -7.46 1.87
N ALA A 36 -18.53 -7.21 1.96
CA ALA A 36 -19.50 -7.59 0.94
C ALA A 36 -19.24 -6.92 -0.41
N VAL A 37 -18.79 -5.66 -0.41
CA VAL A 37 -18.50 -4.89 -1.64
C VAL A 37 -17.08 -5.16 -2.17
N GLN A 38 -16.07 -5.15 -1.31
CA GLN A 38 -14.66 -5.28 -1.70
C GLN A 38 -14.21 -6.75 -1.80
N GLY A 39 -15.03 -7.67 -1.30
CA GLY A 39 -14.71 -9.09 -1.28
C GLY A 39 -13.75 -9.48 -0.16
N ASN A 40 -13.55 -10.78 -0.07
CA ASN A 40 -12.69 -11.43 0.90
C ASN A 40 -11.22 -11.37 0.43
N THR A 41 -10.58 -10.23 0.66
CA THR A 41 -9.20 -9.97 0.24
C THR A 41 -8.18 -10.53 1.24
N HIS A 42 -6.91 -10.13 1.14
CA HIS A 42 -5.90 -10.50 2.14
C HIS A 42 -6.11 -9.76 3.46
N VAL A 43 -5.75 -10.41 4.55
CA VAL A 43 -5.70 -9.82 5.89
C VAL A 43 -4.50 -8.90 6.01
N LYS A 44 -4.62 -7.79 6.76
CA LYS A 44 -3.46 -6.92 7.08
C LYS A 44 -2.32 -7.76 7.67
N ASN A 45 -1.08 -7.47 7.25
CA ASN A 45 0.10 -8.24 7.70
C ASN A 45 0.21 -8.30 9.22
N GLN A 46 -0.05 -7.19 9.92
CA GLN A 46 -0.01 -7.15 11.38
C GLN A 46 -1.02 -8.13 11.99
N VAL A 47 -2.28 -8.09 11.57
CA VAL A 47 -3.35 -8.94 12.09
C VAL A 47 -3.07 -10.41 11.80
N LEU A 48 -2.61 -10.74 10.59
CA LEU A 48 -2.26 -12.11 10.23
C LEU A 48 -1.03 -12.62 11.00
N ARG A 49 -0.03 -11.77 11.20
CA ARG A 49 1.16 -12.08 12.01
C ARG A 49 0.79 -12.44 13.45
N ASP A 50 -0.02 -11.58 14.08
CA ASP A 50 -0.43 -11.77 15.46
C ASP A 50 -1.26 -13.05 15.59
N HIS A 51 -2.16 -13.33 14.65
CA HIS A 51 -2.87 -14.60 14.57
C HIS A 51 -1.92 -15.81 14.42
N CYS A 52 -0.88 -15.71 13.60
CA CYS A 52 0.09 -16.78 13.43
C CYS A 52 0.86 -17.08 14.73
N VAL A 53 1.17 -16.06 15.52
CA VAL A 53 1.76 -16.22 16.86
C VAL A 53 0.77 -16.88 17.82
N ASP A 54 -0.45 -16.35 17.90
CA ASP A 54 -1.50 -16.86 18.80
C ASP A 54 -1.87 -18.32 18.53
N ARG A 55 -1.84 -18.73 17.27
CA ARG A 55 -2.12 -20.10 16.84
C ARG A 55 -0.89 -21.03 16.88
N GLY A 56 0.28 -20.49 17.26
CA GLY A 56 1.52 -21.25 17.34
C GLY A 56 2.06 -21.69 15.96
N PHE A 57 1.74 -20.97 14.88
CA PHE A 57 2.33 -21.21 13.56
C PHE A 57 3.79 -20.76 13.55
N ILE A 58 4.12 -19.75 14.34
CA ILE A 58 5.43 -19.20 14.62
C ILE A 58 5.57 -18.90 16.12
N ALA A 59 6.79 -18.86 16.63
CA ALA A 59 7.04 -18.59 18.04
C ALA A 59 6.94 -17.10 18.39
N ASN A 60 7.24 -16.23 17.44
CA ASN A 60 7.26 -14.77 17.63
C ASN A 60 7.04 -14.02 16.30
N ALA A 61 6.81 -12.72 16.40
CA ALA A 61 6.53 -11.86 15.26
C ALA A 61 7.67 -11.76 14.23
N GLU A 62 8.93 -11.99 14.65
CA GLU A 62 10.12 -11.87 13.79
C GLU A 62 10.16 -12.98 12.74
N GLU A 63 9.59 -14.15 13.05
CA GLU A 63 9.51 -15.30 12.15
C GLU A 63 8.46 -15.14 11.04
N TYR A 64 7.60 -14.12 11.10
CA TYR A 64 6.49 -13.95 10.16
C TYR A 64 6.96 -13.79 8.71
N GLY A 65 8.03 -13.05 8.48
CA GLY A 65 8.59 -12.86 7.14
C GLY A 65 9.04 -14.17 6.50
N GLU A 66 9.71 -15.03 7.29
CA GLU A 66 10.16 -16.34 6.83
C GLU A 66 8.97 -17.28 6.56
N LEU A 67 7.98 -17.31 7.47
CA LEU A 67 6.76 -18.10 7.27
C LEU A 67 6.06 -17.72 5.96
N MET A 68 5.86 -16.42 5.71
CA MET A 68 5.22 -15.94 4.48
C MET A 68 6.06 -16.24 3.24
N GLY A 69 7.38 -16.12 3.30
CA GLY A 69 8.28 -16.50 2.23
C GLY A 69 8.14 -17.98 1.86
N ARG A 70 8.09 -18.86 2.85
CA ARG A 70 7.85 -20.31 2.65
C ARG A 70 6.46 -20.59 2.08
N ALA A 71 5.42 -19.91 2.58
CA ALA A 71 4.06 -20.06 2.08
C ALA A 71 3.95 -19.65 0.61
N HIS A 72 4.61 -18.53 0.21
CA HIS A 72 4.64 -18.07 -1.18
C HIS A 72 5.44 -18.99 -2.12
N GLN A 73 6.43 -19.72 -1.60
CA GLN A 73 7.12 -20.76 -2.37
C GLN A 73 6.19 -21.95 -2.68
N GLN A 74 5.28 -22.30 -1.77
CA GLN A 74 4.30 -23.37 -2.00
C GLN A 74 3.17 -22.93 -2.93
N VAL A 75 2.64 -21.72 -2.69
CA VAL A 75 1.55 -21.13 -3.48
C VAL A 75 1.93 -19.69 -3.82
N PRO A 76 2.47 -19.44 -5.01
CA PRO A 76 2.86 -18.11 -5.42
C PRO A 76 1.69 -17.12 -5.42
N VAL A 77 1.93 -15.93 -4.91
CA VAL A 77 0.98 -14.82 -5.03
C VAL A 77 0.90 -14.42 -6.51
N PRO A 78 -0.30 -14.28 -7.08
CA PRO A 78 -0.45 -13.81 -8.44
C PRO A 78 0.23 -12.44 -8.63
N PRO A 79 0.85 -12.19 -9.79
CA PRO A 79 1.47 -10.91 -10.05
C PRO A 79 0.41 -9.79 -10.03
N TYR A 80 0.79 -8.64 -9.53
CA TYR A 80 -0.04 -7.44 -9.67
C TYR A 80 -0.15 -7.05 -11.15
N PRO A 81 -1.26 -6.43 -11.56
CA PRO A 81 -1.38 -5.85 -12.89
C PRO A 81 -0.24 -4.84 -13.12
N ARG A 82 0.26 -4.80 -14.33
CA ARG A 82 1.30 -3.83 -14.70
C ARG A 82 0.72 -2.42 -14.74
N VAL A 83 1.53 -1.43 -14.41
CA VAL A 83 1.13 -0.02 -14.44
C VAL A 83 0.62 0.39 -15.82
N GLU A 84 1.30 -0.04 -16.87
CA GLU A 84 0.93 0.22 -18.26
C GLU A 84 -0.43 -0.35 -18.68
N ASP A 85 -0.93 -1.40 -18.00
CA ASP A 85 -2.25 -1.98 -18.25
C ASP A 85 -3.35 -1.25 -17.48
N VAL A 86 -3.03 -0.77 -16.26
CA VAL A 86 -4.02 -0.18 -15.34
C VAL A 86 -4.22 1.31 -15.57
N VAL A 87 -3.14 2.08 -15.75
CA VAL A 87 -3.21 3.54 -15.84
C VAL A 87 -4.09 4.03 -17.00
N PRO A 88 -4.02 3.47 -18.22
CA PRO A 88 -4.93 3.89 -19.29
C PRO A 88 -6.41 3.68 -18.97
N ILE A 89 -6.75 2.60 -18.25
CA ILE A 89 -8.13 2.30 -17.83
C ILE A 89 -8.62 3.37 -16.83
N VAL A 90 -7.79 3.66 -15.81
CA VAL A 90 -8.10 4.66 -14.79
C VAL A 90 -8.26 6.05 -15.41
N LYS A 91 -7.35 6.44 -16.29
CA LYS A 91 -7.42 7.73 -17.01
C LYS A 91 -8.60 7.80 -17.98
N GLY A 92 -8.97 6.68 -18.59
CA GLY A 92 -10.09 6.60 -19.51
C GLY A 92 -11.45 6.94 -18.88
N VAL A 93 -11.57 6.84 -17.55
CA VAL A 93 -12.76 7.28 -16.80
C VAL A 93 -12.60 8.69 -16.18
N GLY A 94 -11.57 9.44 -16.57
CA GLY A 94 -11.36 10.84 -16.15
C GLY A 94 -10.69 11.01 -14.79
N VAL A 95 -10.16 9.95 -14.20
CA VAL A 95 -9.48 9.99 -12.89
C VAL A 95 -8.02 10.42 -13.06
N LYS A 96 -7.52 11.22 -12.13
CA LYS A 96 -6.12 11.64 -12.07
C LYS A 96 -5.28 10.62 -11.32
N VAL A 97 -4.02 10.48 -11.73
CA VAL A 97 -3.06 9.53 -11.16
C VAL A 97 -1.94 10.29 -10.47
N ALA A 98 -1.78 10.06 -9.17
CA ALA A 98 -0.66 10.58 -8.39
C ALA A 98 0.16 9.44 -7.79
N ILE A 99 1.48 9.64 -7.67
CA ILE A 99 2.33 8.73 -6.92
C ILE A 99 2.26 9.06 -5.44
N ALA A 100 1.95 8.06 -4.61
CA ALA A 100 1.89 8.16 -3.15
C ALA A 100 3.27 7.90 -2.52
N HIS A 101 3.57 8.53 -1.36
CA HIS A 101 4.80 8.38 -0.57
C HIS A 101 6.07 8.17 -1.43
N PRO A 102 6.41 9.12 -2.33
CA PRO A 102 7.31 8.88 -3.46
C PRO A 102 8.78 8.75 -3.12
N HIS A 103 9.20 9.08 -1.89
CA HIS A 103 10.60 9.28 -1.50
C HIS A 103 11.50 8.08 -1.88
N GLY A 104 11.07 6.87 -1.56
CA GLY A 104 11.80 5.64 -1.92
C GLY A 104 11.80 5.36 -3.42
N TYR A 105 10.69 5.63 -4.09
CA TYR A 105 10.57 5.42 -5.54
C TYR A 105 11.41 6.40 -6.36
N PHE A 106 11.56 7.63 -5.86
CA PHE A 106 12.37 8.67 -6.49
C PHE A 106 13.84 8.64 -6.09
N ASN A 107 14.26 7.62 -5.33
CA ASN A 107 15.62 7.56 -4.82
C ASN A 107 16.02 8.90 -4.18
N SER A 108 15.22 9.36 -3.23
CA SER A 108 15.29 10.64 -2.54
C SER A 108 14.96 11.87 -3.40
N GLY A 109 15.41 12.04 -4.57
CA GLY A 109 15.16 13.22 -5.41
C GLY A 109 15.92 13.16 -6.73
N ASP A 110 16.25 11.95 -7.15
CA ASP A 110 16.90 11.70 -8.43
C ASP A 110 15.96 12.10 -9.58
N ARG A 111 16.32 13.20 -10.26
CA ARG A 111 15.53 13.79 -11.36
C ARG A 111 15.32 12.80 -12.52
N ALA A 112 16.32 12.02 -12.86
CA ALA A 112 16.20 11.05 -13.95
C ALA A 112 15.20 9.94 -13.58
N ARG A 113 15.20 9.52 -12.31
CA ARG A 113 14.23 8.54 -11.80
C ARG A 113 12.82 9.12 -11.73
N MET A 114 12.68 10.38 -11.32
CA MET A 114 11.40 11.08 -11.30
C MET A 114 10.82 11.19 -12.73
N ASP A 115 11.64 11.56 -13.72
CA ASP A 115 11.23 11.64 -15.11
C ASP A 115 10.80 10.28 -15.68
N ALA A 116 11.57 9.24 -15.39
CA ALA A 116 11.24 7.88 -15.82
C ALA A 116 9.89 7.42 -15.28
N LEU A 117 9.66 7.56 -13.97
CA LEU A 117 8.40 7.16 -13.34
C LEU A 117 7.22 8.03 -13.78
N ARG A 118 7.43 9.33 -13.96
CA ARG A 118 6.40 10.24 -14.50
C ARG A 118 5.90 9.76 -15.87
N GLN A 119 6.82 9.37 -16.73
CA GLN A 119 6.48 8.88 -18.07
C GLN A 119 5.86 7.49 -18.04
N GLU A 120 6.47 6.54 -17.33
CA GLU A 120 6.01 5.15 -17.22
C GLU A 120 4.61 5.07 -16.60
N CYS A 121 4.39 5.79 -15.49
CA CYS A 121 3.11 5.78 -14.78
C CYS A 121 2.14 6.85 -15.28
N GLN A 122 2.50 7.66 -16.28
CA GLN A 122 1.68 8.77 -16.80
C GLN A 122 1.13 9.66 -15.67
N LEU A 123 1.98 10.05 -14.72
CA LEU A 123 1.57 10.76 -13.52
C LEU A 123 0.96 12.14 -13.86
N ASP A 124 -0.15 12.45 -13.19
CA ASP A 124 -0.77 13.78 -13.16
C ASP A 124 -0.35 14.55 -11.91
N GLY A 125 0.15 13.87 -10.86
CA GLY A 125 0.50 14.48 -9.58
C GLY A 125 1.48 13.68 -8.75
N ILE A 126 1.96 14.33 -7.67
CA ILE A 126 2.90 13.75 -6.70
C ILE A 126 2.43 14.08 -5.28
N GLU A 127 2.46 13.11 -4.39
CA GLU A 127 2.30 13.35 -2.95
C GLU A 127 3.60 13.96 -2.39
N CYS A 128 3.67 15.30 -2.40
CA CYS A 128 4.87 16.04 -2.06
C CYS A 128 5.11 16.12 -0.54
N ALA A 129 4.04 16.08 0.25
CA ALA A 129 4.10 16.11 1.71
C ALA A 129 3.49 14.83 2.29
N HIS A 130 4.30 14.05 2.97
CA HIS A 130 3.90 12.77 3.56
C HIS A 130 4.84 12.45 4.73
N ARG A 131 4.37 11.71 5.77
CA ARG A 131 5.20 11.34 6.93
C ARG A 131 6.48 10.57 6.58
N GLY A 132 6.48 9.84 5.48
CA GLY A 132 7.64 9.11 4.95
C GLY A 132 8.50 9.93 3.98
N VAL A 133 8.20 11.21 3.78
CA VAL A 133 9.00 12.14 2.96
C VAL A 133 9.72 13.10 3.89
N PRO A 134 11.05 13.08 4.00
CA PRO A 134 11.77 14.06 4.80
C PRO A 134 11.43 15.48 4.35
N PRO A 135 11.24 16.44 5.27
CA PRO A 135 10.74 17.80 4.95
C PRO A 135 11.53 18.54 3.90
N GLU A 136 12.84 18.31 3.81
CA GLU A 136 13.71 18.92 2.82
C GLU A 136 13.41 18.50 1.38
N PHE A 137 12.74 17.38 1.15
CA PHE A 137 12.35 16.92 -0.19
C PHE A 137 11.00 17.47 -0.66
N THR A 138 10.13 17.88 0.25
CA THR A 138 8.84 18.50 -0.11
C THR A 138 8.98 19.65 -1.11
N PRO A 139 9.84 20.63 -0.90
CA PRO A 139 10.03 21.70 -1.90
C PRO A 139 10.61 21.20 -3.23
N ILE A 140 11.44 20.17 -3.20
CA ILE A 140 12.02 19.57 -4.42
C ILE A 140 10.90 18.95 -5.28
N TYR A 141 10.03 18.16 -4.67
CA TYR A 141 8.91 17.52 -5.38
C TYR A 141 7.88 18.54 -5.86
N ARG A 142 7.60 19.57 -5.06
CA ARG A 142 6.72 20.65 -5.47
C ARG A 142 7.28 21.43 -6.67
N GLN A 143 8.55 21.80 -6.63
CA GLN A 143 9.20 22.46 -7.74
C GLN A 143 9.13 21.62 -9.01
N TYR A 144 9.36 20.32 -8.88
CA TYR A 144 9.20 19.38 -9.99
C TYR A 144 7.76 19.36 -10.54
N CYS A 145 6.75 19.39 -9.67
CA CYS A 145 5.35 19.48 -10.10
C CYS A 145 5.09 20.77 -10.91
N VAL A 146 5.57 21.90 -10.43
CA VAL A 146 5.44 23.20 -11.15
C VAL A 146 6.09 23.15 -12.53
N GLU A 147 7.31 22.62 -12.61
CA GLU A 147 8.07 22.52 -13.87
C GLU A 147 7.39 21.65 -14.93
N HIS A 148 6.64 20.64 -14.48
CA HIS A 148 6.00 19.64 -15.37
C HIS A 148 4.47 19.75 -15.45
N GLY A 149 3.87 20.78 -14.84
CA GLY A 149 2.41 20.96 -14.84
C GLY A 149 1.64 19.84 -14.11
N LEU A 150 2.26 19.27 -13.07
CA LEU A 150 1.64 18.26 -12.22
C LEU A 150 0.99 18.94 -11.02
N PHE A 151 -0.05 18.30 -10.44
CA PHE A 151 -0.59 18.76 -9.17
C PHE A 151 0.21 18.19 -7.99
N SER A 152 0.24 18.95 -6.89
CA SER A 152 0.82 18.51 -5.61
C SER A 152 -0.27 18.09 -4.66
N VAL A 153 -0.09 16.98 -3.95
CA VAL A 153 -0.97 16.56 -2.86
C VAL A 153 -0.16 16.29 -1.60
N GLY A 154 -0.84 16.18 -0.49
CA GLY A 154 -0.27 15.74 0.78
C GLY A 154 -1.15 14.68 1.42
N GLY A 155 -0.56 13.86 2.28
CA GLY A 155 -1.27 12.81 2.99
C GLY A 155 -0.53 12.34 4.23
N SER A 156 -1.30 11.82 5.20
CA SER A 156 -0.77 11.28 6.45
C SER A 156 -0.49 9.78 6.39
N ASP A 157 -1.03 9.08 5.40
CA ASP A 157 -1.00 7.60 5.31
C ASP A 157 -1.50 6.94 6.61
N SER A 158 -2.56 7.52 7.21
CA SER A 158 -3.11 7.03 8.47
C SER A 158 -3.84 5.71 8.28
N HIS A 159 -3.55 4.73 9.12
CA HIS A 159 -4.10 3.38 9.07
C HIS A 159 -4.84 2.97 10.35
N SER A 160 -4.76 3.80 11.39
CA SER A 160 -5.39 3.58 12.69
C SER A 160 -5.86 4.89 13.30
N ASP A 161 -6.65 4.82 14.37
CA ASP A 161 -7.10 5.99 15.13
C ASP A 161 -5.92 6.73 15.80
N GLU A 162 -4.90 6.00 16.21
CA GLU A 162 -3.66 6.56 16.76
C GLU A 162 -2.91 7.35 15.70
N ASP A 163 -2.78 6.79 14.47
CA ASP A 163 -2.18 7.49 13.33
C ASP A 163 -2.93 8.79 13.02
N ILE A 164 -4.27 8.78 13.10
CA ILE A 164 -5.09 9.98 12.86
C ILE A 164 -4.77 11.07 13.89
N GLN A 165 -4.62 10.71 15.15
CA GLN A 165 -4.30 11.66 16.23
C GLN A 165 -2.88 12.24 16.07
N GLU A 166 -1.93 11.44 15.66
CA GLU A 166 -0.52 11.83 15.56
C GLU A 166 -0.19 12.54 14.24
N PHE A 167 -0.73 12.06 13.11
CA PHE A 167 -0.28 12.48 11.78
C PHE A 167 -1.34 13.23 10.97
N PHE A 168 -2.61 13.17 11.34
CA PHE A 168 -3.68 13.83 10.58
C PHE A 168 -3.45 15.35 10.55
N ALA A 169 -3.59 15.95 9.39
CA ALA A 169 -3.33 17.37 9.11
C ALA A 169 -1.88 17.84 9.27
N GLY A 170 -0.95 16.99 9.74
CA GLY A 170 0.46 17.35 9.84
C GLY A 170 1.22 17.34 8.51
N HIS A 171 0.66 16.69 7.49
CA HIS A 171 1.32 16.49 6.18
C HIS A 171 0.53 17.08 5.02
N GLY A 172 -0.47 17.92 5.29
CA GLY A 172 -1.12 18.71 4.27
C GLY A 172 -0.19 19.81 3.75
N GLY A 173 -0.50 20.30 2.57
CA GLY A 173 0.12 21.49 2.03
C GLY A 173 -0.78 22.73 2.19
N PRO A 174 -0.27 23.94 2.01
CA PRO A 174 -1.09 25.13 1.92
C PRO A 174 -2.03 25.05 0.71
N ASP A 175 -3.17 25.73 0.79
CA ASP A 175 -4.20 25.73 -0.26
C ASP A 175 -3.69 26.13 -1.64
N GLU A 176 -2.58 26.88 -1.68
CA GLU A 176 -1.89 27.26 -2.93
C GLU A 176 -1.30 26.06 -3.70
N TRP A 177 -1.34 24.86 -3.13
CA TRP A 177 -0.92 23.63 -3.79
C TRP A 177 -2.04 22.98 -4.61
N LEU A 178 -3.27 23.40 -4.35
CA LEU A 178 -4.45 22.93 -5.06
C LEU A 178 -4.71 23.79 -6.31
#